data_90fe30eb1e0313fea67d5a866c3f44eb
#
_entry.id   90fe30eb1e0313fea67d5a866c3f44eb
#
_cell.length_a   1.000
_cell.length_b   1.000
_cell.length_c   1.000
_cell.angle_alpha   90.00
_cell.angle_beta   90.00
_cell.angle_gamma   90.00
#
_symmetry.space_group_name_H-M   'P 1'
#
loop_
_entity.id
_entity.type
_entity.pdbx_description
1 polymer ?
#
loop_
_entity_poly.entity_id
_entity_poly.type
_entity_poly.pdbx_seq_one_letter_code
_entity_poly.pdbx_strand_id
1 'polypeptide(L)'
;MTLDFSKLDGLVTAVIQDAVTNRVLMVGFMNEEAYRKTVETGFATFFSRSRSKLWLKGETSGHRLVVKSISTDCDRDCVLVQVEALGPGVCHNGYQSCFYRSLKDGEWVECEQRSYDPAVIYGSNT
;
A
#
# COMPACT_ATOMS: atom_id res chain seq x y z
N MET A 1 18.28 14.27 -8.58
CA MET A 1 18.23 13.62 -7.25
C MET A 1 17.55 12.26 -7.40
N THR A 2 18.07 11.25 -6.77
CA THR A 2 17.51 9.90 -6.80
C THR A 2 17.17 9.44 -5.40
N LEU A 3 16.29 8.44 -5.30
CA LEU A 3 15.99 7.81 -4.02
C LEU A 3 17.19 7.02 -3.53
N ASP A 4 17.29 6.86 -2.22
CA ASP A 4 18.34 6.09 -1.57
C ASP A 4 17.83 4.71 -1.19
N PHE A 5 18.19 3.70 -1.97
CA PHE A 5 17.79 2.31 -1.74
C PHE A 5 18.81 1.54 -0.87
N SER A 6 19.84 2.22 -0.33
CA SER A 6 20.94 1.53 0.36
C SER A 6 20.65 1.17 1.81
N LYS A 7 19.66 1.81 2.44
CA LYS A 7 19.45 1.68 3.89
C LYS A 7 18.67 0.44 4.31
N LEU A 8 17.82 -0.10 3.43
CA LEU A 8 16.96 -1.26 3.71
C LEU A 8 17.17 -2.37 2.67
N ASP A 9 18.43 -2.73 2.43
CA ASP A 9 18.78 -3.82 1.51
C ASP A 9 18.14 -3.66 0.11
N GLY A 10 18.22 -2.46 -0.44
CA GLY A 10 17.69 -2.18 -1.77
C GLY A 10 16.24 -1.75 -1.79
N LEU A 11 15.63 -1.47 -0.64
CA LEU A 11 14.25 -1.08 -0.53
C LEU A 11 14.09 0.33 0.02
N VAL A 12 12.97 0.96 -0.37
CA VAL A 12 12.46 2.15 0.32
C VAL A 12 11.07 1.82 0.86
N THR A 13 10.70 2.48 1.95
CA THR A 13 9.35 2.37 2.50
C THR A 13 8.39 3.21 1.66
N ALA A 14 7.23 2.67 1.36
CA ALA A 14 6.19 3.38 0.61
C ALA A 14 4.95 3.53 1.49
N VAL A 15 4.63 4.76 1.84
CA VAL A 15 3.40 5.10 2.57
C VAL A 15 2.34 5.46 1.55
N ILE A 16 1.23 4.74 1.56
CA ILE A 16 0.14 4.96 0.62
C ILE A 16 -0.98 5.73 1.32
N GLN A 17 -1.33 6.86 0.75
CA GLN A 17 -2.29 7.79 1.32
C GLN A 17 -3.37 8.11 0.30
N ASP A 18 -4.63 8.16 0.76
CA ASP A 18 -5.73 8.59 -0.10
C ASP A 18 -5.54 10.06 -0.48
N ALA A 19 -5.61 10.38 -1.77
CA ALA A 19 -5.34 11.72 -2.28
C ALA A 19 -6.43 12.74 -1.90
N VAL A 20 -7.63 12.28 -1.58
CA VAL A 20 -8.75 13.14 -1.22
C VAL A 20 -8.89 13.32 0.28
N THR A 21 -8.87 12.22 1.03
CA THR A 21 -9.12 12.24 2.48
C THR A 21 -7.85 12.42 3.30
N ASN A 22 -6.67 12.21 2.70
CA ASN A 22 -5.37 12.17 3.36
C ASN A 22 -5.23 11.02 4.34
N ARG A 23 -6.11 10.04 4.27
CA ARG A 23 -6.02 8.86 5.13
C ARG A 23 -4.89 7.95 4.66
N VAL A 24 -4.09 7.45 5.61
CA VAL A 24 -3.08 6.44 5.30
C VAL A 24 -3.79 5.10 5.11
N LEU A 25 -3.55 4.47 3.96
CA LEU A 25 -4.23 3.25 3.56
C LEU A 25 -3.41 1.99 3.82
N MET A 26 -2.12 2.04 3.54
CA MET A 26 -1.21 0.94 3.77
C MET A 26 0.23 1.42 3.73
N VAL A 27 1.14 0.55 4.16
CA VAL A 27 2.58 0.73 3.99
C VAL A 27 3.13 -0.52 3.33
N GLY A 28 3.95 -0.33 2.32
CA GLY A 28 4.65 -1.41 1.64
C GLY A 28 6.09 -1.04 1.37
N PHE A 29 6.76 -1.87 0.58
CA PHE A 29 8.16 -1.64 0.21
C PHE A 29 8.31 -1.67 -1.29
N MET A 30 9.25 -0.86 -1.79
CA MET A 30 9.59 -0.82 -3.21
C MET A 30 11.09 -0.98 -3.36
N ASN A 31 11.51 -1.88 -4.23
CA ASN A 31 12.87 -1.83 -4.74
C ASN A 31 12.88 -0.84 -5.92
N GLU A 32 14.05 -0.65 -6.52
CA GLU A 32 14.19 0.30 -7.61
C GLU A 32 13.27 -0.05 -8.80
N GLU A 33 13.14 -1.33 -9.12
CA GLU A 33 12.27 -1.80 -10.20
C GLU A 33 10.78 -1.54 -9.88
N ALA A 34 10.34 -1.81 -8.66
CA ALA A 34 8.95 -1.55 -8.24
C ALA A 34 8.65 -0.06 -8.31
N TYR A 35 9.56 0.77 -7.83
CA TYR A 35 9.41 2.22 -7.92
C TYR A 35 9.30 2.69 -9.37
N ARG A 36 10.21 2.21 -10.23
CA ARG A 36 10.18 2.58 -11.65
C ARG A 36 8.87 2.16 -12.32
N LYS A 37 8.38 0.95 -12.04
CA LYS A 37 7.09 0.50 -12.57
C LYS A 37 5.93 1.34 -12.07
N THR A 38 5.96 1.74 -10.81
CA THR A 38 4.93 2.63 -10.24
C THR A 38 4.88 3.95 -11.00
N VAL A 39 6.03 4.55 -11.26
CA VAL A 39 6.12 5.80 -12.02
C VAL A 39 5.65 5.61 -13.47
N GLU A 40 6.09 4.55 -14.13
CA GLU A 40 5.79 4.30 -15.53
C GLU A 40 4.32 3.95 -15.76
N THR A 41 3.75 3.10 -14.92
CA THR A 41 2.39 2.59 -15.14
C THR A 41 1.31 3.48 -14.52
N GLY A 42 1.65 4.25 -13.50
CA GLY A 42 0.68 5.01 -12.73
C GLY A 42 -0.10 4.15 -11.73
N PHE A 43 0.28 2.91 -11.54
CA PHE A 43 -0.32 2.01 -10.54
C PHE A 43 0.73 1.61 -9.51
N ALA A 44 0.35 1.60 -8.22
CA ALA A 44 1.28 1.25 -7.16
C ALA A 44 1.72 -0.20 -7.27
N THR A 45 3.02 -0.40 -7.42
CA THR A 45 3.68 -1.70 -7.51
C THR A 45 4.70 -1.79 -6.40
N PHE A 46 4.72 -2.92 -5.70
CA PHE A 46 5.55 -3.13 -4.52
C PHE A 46 6.51 -4.29 -4.74
N PHE A 47 7.48 -4.40 -3.84
CA PHE A 47 8.35 -5.58 -3.76
C PHE A 47 8.00 -6.36 -2.50
N SER A 48 7.65 -7.64 -2.68
CA SER A 48 7.35 -8.54 -1.56
C SER A 48 8.66 -9.13 -1.03
N ARG A 49 9.00 -8.83 0.24
CA ARG A 49 10.21 -9.36 0.86
C ARG A 49 10.11 -10.86 1.09
N SER A 50 8.94 -11.37 1.44
CA SER A 50 8.76 -12.79 1.72
C SER A 50 8.80 -13.65 0.46
N ARG A 51 8.34 -13.10 -0.67
CA ARG A 51 8.31 -13.82 -1.96
C ARG A 51 9.45 -13.44 -2.89
N SER A 52 10.22 -12.42 -2.54
CA SER A 52 11.31 -11.88 -3.36
C SER A 52 10.87 -11.57 -4.79
N LYS A 53 9.71 -10.95 -4.94
CA LYS A 53 9.19 -10.58 -6.26
C LYS A 53 8.35 -9.32 -6.21
N LEU A 54 8.19 -8.71 -7.38
CA LEU A 54 7.29 -7.58 -7.56
C LEU A 54 5.83 -8.05 -7.47
N TRP A 55 4.97 -7.18 -6.98
CA TRP A 55 3.53 -7.39 -7.05
C TRP A 55 2.79 -6.08 -7.27
N LEU A 56 1.86 -6.13 -8.19
CA LEU A 56 0.97 -5.01 -8.50
C LEU A 56 -0.21 -5.06 -7.52
N LYS A 57 -0.37 -4.01 -6.72
CA LYS A 57 -1.51 -3.96 -5.80
C LYS A 57 -2.81 -4.03 -6.58
N GLY A 58 -3.65 -4.98 -6.22
CA GLY A 58 -4.93 -5.17 -6.88
C GLY A 58 -4.90 -6.06 -8.12
N GLU A 59 -3.78 -6.76 -8.39
CA GLU A 59 -3.69 -7.63 -9.57
C GLU A 59 -4.71 -8.77 -9.54
N THR A 60 -5.07 -9.26 -8.33
CA THR A 60 -6.08 -10.30 -8.18
C THR A 60 -7.47 -9.71 -7.98
N SER A 61 -7.58 -8.72 -7.11
CA SER A 61 -8.86 -8.14 -6.70
C SER A 61 -9.41 -7.09 -7.68
N GLY A 62 -8.55 -6.49 -8.48
CA GLY A 62 -8.89 -5.30 -9.26
C GLY A 62 -8.87 -4.01 -8.46
N HIS A 63 -8.61 -4.08 -7.16
CA HIS A 63 -8.55 -2.91 -6.27
C HIS A 63 -7.19 -2.22 -6.39
N ARG A 64 -6.91 -1.69 -7.58
CA ARG A 64 -5.64 -1.03 -7.87
C ARG A 64 -5.57 0.36 -7.26
N LEU A 65 -4.35 0.86 -7.13
CA LEU A 65 -4.09 2.18 -6.58
C LEU A 65 -3.53 3.06 -7.68
N VAL A 66 -4.34 4.03 -8.13
CA VAL A 66 -3.95 4.98 -9.17
C VAL A 66 -3.13 6.09 -8.54
N VAL A 67 -1.89 6.24 -8.96
CA VAL A 67 -0.97 7.24 -8.41
C VAL A 67 -1.37 8.64 -8.86
N LYS A 68 -1.53 9.54 -7.90
CA LYS A 68 -1.80 10.96 -8.14
C LYS A 68 -0.57 11.82 -7.91
N SER A 69 0.24 11.50 -6.90
CA SER A 69 1.50 12.20 -6.64
C SER A 69 2.44 11.31 -5.84
N ILE A 70 3.73 11.57 -5.97
CA ILE A 70 4.77 10.89 -5.20
C ILE A 70 5.69 11.95 -4.63
N SER A 71 5.93 11.87 -3.33
CA SER A 71 6.89 12.73 -2.62
C SER A 71 7.89 11.86 -1.89
N THR A 72 9.08 12.38 -1.63
CA THR A 72 10.06 11.68 -0.79
C THR A 72 10.41 12.53 0.41
N ASP A 73 10.89 11.87 1.46
CA ASP A 73 11.33 12.54 2.68
C ASP A 73 12.74 13.14 2.52
N CYS A 74 13.22 13.77 3.60
CA CYS A 74 14.47 14.55 3.55
C CYS A 74 15.71 13.69 3.26
N ASP A 75 15.73 12.42 3.65
CA ASP A 75 16.86 11.52 3.40
C ASP A 75 16.61 10.51 2.27
N ARG A 76 15.51 10.67 1.53
CA ARG A 76 15.24 9.98 0.26
C ARG A 76 15.11 8.47 0.37
N ASP A 77 14.68 7.96 1.50
CA ASP A 77 14.53 6.52 1.74
C ASP A 77 13.08 6.10 2.04
N CYS A 78 12.15 7.03 1.92
CA CYS A 78 10.73 6.80 2.08
C CYS A 78 9.96 7.61 1.06
N VAL A 79 8.93 7.04 0.47
CA VAL A 79 8.06 7.76 -0.45
C VAL A 79 6.65 7.83 0.11
N LEU A 80 6.01 8.98 -0.08
CA LEU A 80 4.60 9.19 0.18
C LEU A 80 3.88 9.19 -1.16
N VAL A 81 3.06 8.17 -1.39
CA VAL A 81 2.34 8.00 -2.64
C VAL A 81 0.87 8.31 -2.39
N GLN A 82 0.40 9.41 -2.95
CA GLN A 82 -1.01 9.76 -2.89
C GLN A 82 -1.74 9.10 -4.04
N VAL A 83 -2.84 8.41 -3.73
CA VAL A 83 -3.53 7.56 -4.69
C VAL A 83 -5.04 7.79 -4.68
N GLU A 84 -5.66 7.39 -5.79
CA GLU A 84 -7.09 7.09 -5.85
C GLU A 84 -7.22 5.57 -5.81
N ALA A 85 -7.84 5.04 -4.77
CA ALA A 85 -8.03 3.61 -4.63
C ALA A 85 -9.24 3.18 -5.46
N LEU A 86 -9.02 2.23 -6.37
CA LEU A 86 -10.11 1.61 -7.13
C LEU A 86 -10.70 0.49 -6.29
N GLY A 87 -12.02 0.40 -6.23
CA GLY A 87 -12.71 -0.61 -5.45
C GLY A 87 -13.01 -0.16 -4.02
N PRO A 88 -13.67 -1.02 -3.23
CA PRO A 88 -14.24 -0.63 -1.94
C PRO A 88 -13.26 -0.60 -0.78
N GLY A 89 -12.06 -1.15 -0.93
CA GLY A 89 -11.10 -1.16 0.17
C GLY A 89 -9.73 -1.65 -0.24
N VAL A 90 -8.72 -1.19 0.48
CA VAL A 90 -7.31 -1.48 0.19
C VAL A 90 -6.85 -2.74 0.90
N CYS A 91 -7.33 -2.96 2.14
CA CYS A 91 -6.91 -4.09 2.96
C CYS A 91 -7.54 -5.39 2.47
N HIS A 92 -6.72 -6.44 2.32
CA HIS A 92 -7.22 -7.76 1.90
C HIS A 92 -8.14 -8.42 2.95
N ASN A 93 -8.21 -7.88 4.16
CA ASN A 93 -9.14 -8.33 5.18
C ASN A 93 -10.51 -7.66 5.09
N GLY A 94 -10.74 -6.84 4.05
CA GLY A 94 -12.03 -6.24 3.80
C GLY A 94 -12.23 -4.82 4.31
N TYR A 95 -11.18 -4.18 4.80
CA TYR A 95 -11.25 -2.82 5.33
C TYR A 95 -10.77 -1.81 4.30
N GLN A 96 -11.26 -0.57 4.41
CA GLN A 96 -10.82 0.52 3.54
C GLN A 96 -9.32 0.76 3.67
N SER A 97 -8.80 0.72 4.89
CA SER A 97 -7.38 0.91 5.20
C SER A 97 -6.87 -0.31 5.96
N CYS A 98 -5.58 -0.61 5.78
CA CYS A 98 -4.91 -1.61 6.60
C CYS A 98 -4.80 -1.19 8.07
N PHE A 99 -4.97 0.10 8.35
CA PHE A 99 -4.86 0.67 9.70
C PHE A 99 -6.24 0.77 10.36
N TYR A 100 -6.87 -0.37 10.60
CA TYR A 100 -8.23 -0.43 11.16
C TYR A 100 -8.28 -0.84 12.63
N ARG A 101 -7.13 -1.06 13.26
CA ARG A 101 -7.04 -1.35 14.69
C ARG A 101 -6.36 -0.21 15.41
N SER A 102 -6.85 0.09 16.61
CA SER A 102 -6.26 1.12 17.47
C SER A 102 -5.97 0.54 18.84
N LEU A 103 -4.92 1.05 19.47
CA LEU A 103 -4.57 0.68 20.83
C LEU A 103 -5.45 1.46 21.80
N LYS A 104 -6.23 0.75 22.60
CA LYS A 104 -7.10 1.33 23.64
C LYS A 104 -6.95 0.54 24.92
N ASP A 105 -6.58 1.22 26.00
CA ASP A 105 -6.41 0.63 27.32
C ASP A 105 -5.52 -0.62 27.30
N GLY A 106 -4.42 -0.56 26.52
CA GLY A 106 -3.45 -1.65 26.42
C GLY A 106 -3.85 -2.77 25.49
N GLU A 107 -4.96 -2.67 24.78
CA GLU A 107 -5.44 -3.70 23.85
C GLU A 107 -5.67 -3.16 22.45
N TRP A 108 -5.48 -4.01 21.45
CA TRP A 108 -5.76 -3.68 20.07
C TRP A 108 -7.22 -3.97 19.74
N VAL A 109 -7.93 -2.93 19.31
CA VAL A 109 -9.36 -2.97 19.05
C VAL A 109 -9.63 -2.59 17.59
N GLU A 110 -10.48 -3.36 16.92
CA GLU A 110 -10.95 -3.00 15.58
C GLU A 110 -11.88 -1.79 15.69
N CYS A 111 -11.53 -0.71 14.98
CA CYS A 111 -12.24 0.57 15.07
C CYS A 111 -13.06 0.90 13.84
N GLU A 112 -13.16 -0.03 12.88
CA GLU A 112 -13.88 0.19 11.64
C GLU A 112 -14.65 -1.05 11.25
N GLN A 113 -15.68 -0.86 10.44
CA GLN A 113 -16.41 -1.94 9.81
C GLN A 113 -15.78 -2.25 8.46
N ARG A 114 -15.88 -3.49 8.02
CA ARG A 114 -15.45 -3.87 6.68
C ARG A 114 -16.24 -3.10 5.63
N SER A 115 -15.55 -2.67 4.59
CA SER A 115 -16.17 -2.01 3.45
C SER A 115 -16.55 -2.99 2.34
N TYR A 116 -16.03 -4.23 2.40
CA TYR A 116 -16.39 -5.30 1.48
C TYR A 116 -16.12 -6.66 2.12
N ASP A 117 -16.69 -7.73 1.52
CA ASP A 117 -16.47 -9.10 1.99
C ASP A 117 -15.27 -9.69 1.24
N PRO A 118 -14.14 -9.96 1.92
CA PRO A 118 -12.95 -10.50 1.25
C PRO A 118 -13.18 -11.90 0.64
N ALA A 119 -14.14 -12.68 1.16
CA ALA A 119 -14.44 -13.99 0.58
C ALA A 119 -14.99 -13.89 -0.84
N VAL A 120 -15.65 -12.80 -1.19
CA VAL A 120 -16.16 -12.57 -2.55
C VAL A 120 -15.01 -12.41 -3.55
N ILE A 121 -13.91 -11.80 -3.11
CA ILE A 121 -12.77 -11.49 -3.98
C ILE A 121 -11.73 -12.60 -3.97
N TYR A 122 -11.39 -13.11 -2.77
CA TYR A 122 -10.25 -14.02 -2.58
C TYR A 122 -10.66 -15.47 -2.38
N GLY A 123 -11.97 -15.74 -2.33
CA GLY A 123 -12.48 -17.09 -2.11
C GLY A 123 -12.64 -17.43 -0.63
N SER A 124 -13.61 -18.30 -0.33
CA SER A 124 -13.99 -18.66 1.04
C SER A 124 -13.08 -19.72 1.66
N ASN A 125 -12.25 -20.37 0.86
CA ASN A 125 -11.38 -21.46 1.28
C ASN A 125 -9.92 -21.04 1.45
N THR A 126 -9.68 -19.77 1.43
CA THR A 126 -8.34 -19.23 1.56
C THR A 126 -7.96 -18.95 3.00
#